data_e20db872584cccfe3852f8da6f32d7fd
#
_entry.id   e20db872584cccfe3852f8da6f32d7fd
#
_cell.length_a   1.000
_cell.length_b   1.000
_cell.length_c   1.000
_cell.angle_alpha   90.00
_cell.angle_beta   90.00
_cell.angle_gamma   90.00
#
_symmetry.space_group_name_H-M   'P 1'
#
loop_
_entity.id
_entity.type
_entity.pdbx_description
1 polymer ?
#
loop_
_entity_poly.entity_id
_entity_poly.type
_entity_poly.pdbx_seq_one_letter_code
_entity_poly.pdbx_strand_id
1 'polypeptide(L)'
;MRTAFEIFSALGSTKERIVVALDEVQELSSVSGPLLELLGRLFATHRNLLFLFTGSQFGLMRTLLEPGAESPLYGRPPAKIILQPFDTKTATEFLRCGFLELGMTMGETEIEEVLERLDGIPGWLTLYGSKAGVEKLPHAAALEEAVKDAEKIVVSELRNFLASRNKELYIAVLRAAAYGARWGDLKRAVEARVGVVNSARLAAALRSLKATMLLDEEEGLYRIIDPIVRKAVLTRRI
;
A
#
# COMPACT_ATOMS: atom_id res chain seq x y z
N MET A 1 -3.81 16.29 -22.82
CA MET A 1 -5.07 15.51 -22.75
C MET A 1 -5.71 15.24 -24.12
N ARG A 2 -5.77 16.22 -25.05
CA ARG A 2 -6.30 15.98 -26.41
C ARG A 2 -5.54 14.87 -27.14
N THR A 3 -4.21 14.93 -27.12
CA THR A 3 -3.34 13.90 -27.74
C THR A 3 -3.53 12.51 -27.11
N ALA A 4 -3.67 12.41 -25.78
CA ALA A 4 -3.94 11.12 -25.12
C ALA A 4 -5.29 10.53 -25.53
N PHE A 5 -6.35 11.36 -25.64
CA PHE A 5 -7.63 10.91 -26.14
C PHE A 5 -7.54 10.40 -27.59
N GLU A 6 -6.82 11.09 -28.45
CA GLU A 6 -6.61 10.70 -29.86
C GLU A 6 -5.88 9.34 -29.96
N ILE A 7 -4.82 9.13 -29.13
CA ILE A 7 -4.10 7.86 -29.08
C ILE A 7 -5.00 6.72 -28.63
N PHE A 8 -5.70 6.87 -27.49
CA PHE A 8 -6.56 5.82 -26.97
C PHE A 8 -7.77 5.59 -27.89
N SER A 9 -8.31 6.61 -28.54
CA SER A 9 -9.39 6.44 -29.50
C SER A 9 -8.93 5.70 -30.76
N ALA A 10 -7.71 5.93 -31.24
CA ALA A 10 -7.14 5.17 -32.33
C ALA A 10 -6.98 3.68 -31.96
N LEU A 11 -6.48 3.39 -30.76
CA LEU A 11 -6.41 2.04 -30.22
C LEU A 11 -7.80 1.42 -30.09
N GLY A 12 -8.77 2.17 -29.53
CA GLY A 12 -10.13 1.72 -29.35
C GLY A 12 -10.90 1.49 -30.66
N SER A 13 -10.45 2.03 -31.77
CA SER A 13 -11.04 1.82 -33.09
C SER A 13 -10.61 0.51 -33.75
N THR A 14 -9.69 -0.24 -33.17
CA THR A 14 -9.31 -1.59 -33.62
C THR A 14 -10.37 -2.62 -33.24
N LYS A 15 -10.35 -3.79 -33.87
CA LYS A 15 -11.23 -4.92 -33.51
C LYS A 15 -10.67 -5.77 -32.35
N GLU A 16 -9.44 -5.52 -31.96
CA GLU A 16 -8.75 -6.28 -30.93
C GLU A 16 -9.11 -5.75 -29.52
N ARG A 17 -9.07 -6.62 -28.53
CA ARG A 17 -9.12 -6.21 -27.12
C ARG A 17 -7.75 -5.69 -26.71
N ILE A 18 -7.72 -4.48 -26.20
CA ILE A 18 -6.49 -3.80 -25.78
C ILE A 18 -6.55 -3.57 -24.27
N VAL A 19 -5.50 -3.97 -23.58
CA VAL A 19 -5.30 -3.69 -22.16
C VAL A 19 -4.33 -2.52 -22.04
N VAL A 20 -4.75 -1.47 -21.35
CA VAL A 20 -3.93 -0.31 -21.00
C VAL A 20 -3.65 -0.40 -19.50
N ALA A 21 -2.41 -0.69 -19.13
CA ALA A 21 -1.97 -0.70 -17.73
C ALA A 21 -1.38 0.67 -17.36
N LEU A 22 -1.91 1.26 -16.28
CA LEU A 22 -1.38 2.48 -15.67
C LEU A 22 -0.91 2.13 -14.27
N ASP A 23 0.40 2.14 -14.09
CA ASP A 23 1.05 1.84 -12.83
C ASP A 23 1.15 3.10 -11.98
N GLU A 24 1.06 2.94 -10.64
CA GLU A 24 1.16 4.00 -9.64
C GLU A 24 0.27 5.23 -9.95
N VAL A 25 -1.01 4.99 -10.24
CA VAL A 25 -1.92 6.05 -10.71
C VAL A 25 -2.10 7.22 -9.73
N GLN A 26 -1.77 7.05 -8.44
CA GLN A 26 -1.79 8.17 -7.48
C GLN A 26 -0.82 9.29 -7.85
N GLU A 27 0.26 9.00 -8.60
CA GLU A 27 1.19 10.00 -9.11
C GLU A 27 0.52 10.97 -10.11
N LEU A 28 -0.59 10.55 -10.71
CA LEU A 28 -1.40 11.35 -11.62
C LEU A 28 -2.43 12.25 -10.89
N SER A 29 -2.33 12.39 -9.57
CA SER A 29 -3.29 13.15 -8.75
C SER A 29 -3.43 14.61 -9.20
N SER A 30 -2.37 15.25 -9.71
CA SER A 30 -2.39 16.63 -10.22
C SER A 30 -3.25 16.79 -11.47
N VAL A 31 -3.50 15.72 -12.22
CA VAL A 31 -4.30 15.70 -13.45
C VAL A 31 -5.53 14.81 -13.32
N SER A 32 -5.97 14.54 -12.09
CA SER A 32 -7.07 13.61 -11.79
C SER A 32 -8.38 13.96 -12.51
N GLY A 33 -8.83 15.22 -12.48
CA GLY A 33 -10.05 15.64 -13.14
C GLY A 33 -10.04 15.36 -14.65
N PRO A 34 -9.05 15.91 -15.40
CA PRO A 34 -8.87 15.62 -16.82
C PRO A 34 -8.73 14.13 -17.15
N LEU A 35 -8.10 13.33 -16.29
CA LEU A 35 -7.97 11.87 -16.48
C LEU A 35 -9.33 11.16 -16.34
N LEU A 36 -10.10 11.51 -15.31
CA LEU A 36 -11.43 10.94 -15.11
C LEU A 36 -12.39 11.25 -16.25
N GLU A 37 -12.35 12.50 -16.79
CA GLU A 37 -13.11 12.87 -18.00
C GLU A 37 -12.69 12.08 -19.23
N LEU A 38 -11.37 11.88 -19.40
CA LEU A 38 -10.82 11.07 -20.47
C LEU A 38 -11.34 9.63 -20.39
N LEU A 39 -11.22 9.00 -19.24
CA LEU A 39 -11.68 7.64 -19.00
C LEU A 39 -13.19 7.51 -19.19
N GLY A 40 -13.97 8.46 -18.67
CA GLY A 40 -15.42 8.49 -18.85
C GLY A 40 -15.86 8.49 -20.32
N ARG A 41 -15.18 9.29 -21.15
CA ARG A 41 -15.41 9.34 -22.61
C ARG A 41 -14.97 8.04 -23.30
N LEU A 42 -13.79 7.52 -22.98
CA LEU A 42 -13.28 6.28 -23.58
C LEU A 42 -14.19 5.09 -23.26
N PHE A 43 -14.65 4.95 -22.02
CA PHE A 43 -15.57 3.89 -21.63
C PHE A 43 -16.97 4.02 -22.24
N ALA A 44 -17.37 5.23 -22.66
CA ALA A 44 -18.62 5.42 -23.37
C ALA A 44 -18.53 5.02 -24.84
N THR A 45 -17.35 5.13 -25.46
CA THR A 45 -17.15 4.99 -26.91
C THR A 45 -16.46 3.69 -27.33
N HIS A 46 -15.60 3.14 -26.47
CA HIS A 46 -14.75 1.99 -26.82
C HIS A 46 -14.90 0.85 -25.82
N ARG A 47 -15.58 -0.23 -26.23
CA ARG A 47 -15.81 -1.42 -25.40
C ARG A 47 -14.66 -2.43 -25.41
N ASN A 48 -13.73 -2.26 -26.31
CA ASN A 48 -12.55 -3.13 -26.49
C ASN A 48 -11.34 -2.65 -25.69
N LEU A 49 -11.41 -1.46 -25.06
CA LEU A 49 -10.37 -0.98 -24.16
C LEU A 49 -10.65 -1.44 -22.73
N LEU A 50 -9.69 -2.13 -22.14
CA LEU A 50 -9.66 -2.49 -20.73
C LEU A 50 -8.55 -1.68 -20.06
N PHE A 51 -8.87 -1.00 -18.96
CA PHE A 51 -7.87 -0.31 -18.16
C PHE A 51 -7.56 -1.11 -16.89
N LEU A 52 -6.28 -1.33 -16.65
CA LEU A 52 -5.74 -1.89 -15.42
C LEU A 52 -5.01 -0.77 -14.66
N PHE A 53 -5.42 -0.50 -13.45
CA PHE A 53 -4.79 0.49 -12.59
C PHE A 53 -4.10 -0.21 -11.44
N THR A 54 -2.85 0.13 -11.17
CA THR A 54 -2.16 -0.25 -9.95
C THR A 54 -1.87 0.98 -9.10
N GLY A 55 -1.64 0.80 -7.83
CA GLY A 55 -1.23 1.85 -6.90
C GLY A 55 -1.79 1.67 -5.49
N SER A 56 -1.33 2.52 -4.58
CA SER A 56 -1.86 2.61 -3.23
C SER A 56 -3.29 3.19 -3.23
N GLN A 57 -4.12 2.82 -2.23
CA GLN A 57 -5.52 3.27 -2.15
C GLN A 57 -5.67 4.78 -1.76
N PHE A 58 -4.73 5.62 -2.22
CA PHE A 58 -4.74 7.06 -1.96
C PHE A 58 -5.26 7.87 -3.14
N GLY A 59 -5.71 9.08 -2.85
CA GLY A 59 -5.97 10.12 -3.84
C GLY A 59 -6.79 9.61 -5.02
N LEU A 60 -6.20 9.65 -6.21
CA LEU A 60 -6.85 9.27 -7.46
C LEU A 60 -7.32 7.80 -7.48
N MET A 61 -6.55 6.86 -6.92
CA MET A 61 -6.97 5.46 -6.86
C MET A 61 -8.29 5.30 -6.11
N ARG A 62 -8.47 5.98 -4.98
CA ARG A 62 -9.72 5.94 -4.24
C ARG A 62 -10.89 6.49 -5.07
N THR A 63 -10.66 7.58 -5.82
CA THR A 63 -11.68 8.17 -6.69
C THR A 63 -12.05 7.24 -7.85
N LEU A 64 -11.10 6.45 -8.35
CA LEU A 64 -11.35 5.42 -9.37
C LEU A 64 -12.16 4.24 -8.80
N LEU A 65 -11.84 3.81 -7.58
CA LEU A 65 -12.49 2.67 -6.92
C LEU A 65 -13.92 2.99 -6.42
N GLU A 66 -14.12 4.22 -5.95
CA GLU A 66 -15.37 4.70 -5.35
C GLU A 66 -15.81 6.02 -6.00
N PRO A 67 -16.22 6.01 -7.29
CA PRO A 67 -16.57 7.24 -7.99
C PRO A 67 -17.84 7.85 -7.38
N GLY A 68 -17.75 9.08 -6.92
CA GLY A 68 -18.88 9.86 -6.41
C GLY A 68 -19.89 10.20 -7.50
N ALA A 69 -21.08 10.68 -7.11
CA ALA A 69 -22.19 10.97 -8.02
C ALA A 69 -21.82 11.94 -9.17
N GLU A 70 -20.91 12.89 -8.92
CA GLU A 70 -20.45 13.87 -9.91
C GLU A 70 -19.29 13.35 -10.77
N SER A 71 -18.81 12.11 -10.53
CA SER A 71 -17.70 11.54 -11.30
C SER A 71 -18.15 11.10 -12.69
N PRO A 72 -17.34 11.35 -13.75
CA PRO A 72 -17.58 10.79 -15.08
C PRO A 72 -17.62 9.25 -15.12
N LEU A 73 -17.14 8.59 -14.05
CA LEU A 73 -17.17 7.14 -13.88
C LEU A 73 -18.30 6.64 -12.99
N TYR A 74 -19.19 7.53 -12.52
CA TYR A 74 -20.33 7.14 -11.70
C TYR A 74 -21.17 6.02 -12.37
N GLY A 75 -21.54 5.01 -11.57
CA GLY A 75 -22.26 3.84 -12.06
C GLY A 75 -21.41 2.82 -12.84
N ARG A 76 -20.07 2.99 -12.86
CA ARG A 76 -19.11 2.07 -13.49
C ARG A 76 -18.06 1.63 -12.49
N PRO A 77 -18.42 0.88 -11.44
CA PRO A 77 -17.44 0.43 -10.44
C PRO A 77 -16.44 -0.52 -11.09
N PRO A 78 -15.13 -0.35 -10.81
CA PRO A 78 -14.11 -1.28 -11.30
C PRO A 78 -14.16 -2.60 -10.54
N ALA A 79 -13.64 -3.67 -11.15
CA ALA A 79 -13.24 -4.86 -10.41
C ALA A 79 -12.03 -4.50 -9.53
N LYS A 80 -12.11 -4.82 -8.24
CA LYS A 80 -11.07 -4.51 -7.26
C LYS A 80 -10.32 -5.78 -6.88
N ILE A 81 -9.00 -5.74 -7.00
CA ILE A 81 -8.09 -6.79 -6.52
C ILE A 81 -7.24 -6.16 -5.41
N ILE A 82 -7.33 -6.71 -4.21
CA ILE A 82 -6.52 -6.28 -3.06
C ILE A 82 -5.42 -7.31 -2.89
N LEU A 83 -4.16 -6.88 -3.03
CA LEU A 83 -3.00 -7.71 -2.75
C LEU A 83 -2.73 -7.68 -1.25
N GLN A 84 -2.69 -8.86 -0.65
CA GLN A 84 -2.34 -9.04 0.76
C GLN A 84 -0.85 -9.44 0.88
N PRO A 85 -0.21 -9.24 2.03
CA PRO A 85 1.05 -9.89 2.31
C PRO A 85 0.97 -11.39 2.07
N PHE A 86 2.06 -12.02 1.68
CA PHE A 86 2.13 -13.47 1.57
C PHE A 86 1.90 -14.14 2.92
N ASP A 87 1.22 -15.28 2.92
CA ASP A 87 1.23 -16.15 4.08
C ASP A 87 2.64 -16.76 4.28
N THR A 88 2.90 -17.33 5.45
CA THR A 88 4.20 -17.92 5.81
C THR A 88 4.68 -18.93 4.76
N LYS A 89 3.77 -19.77 4.23
CA LYS A 89 4.12 -20.79 3.22
C LYS A 89 4.56 -20.14 1.92
N THR A 90 3.76 -19.21 1.41
CA THR A 90 4.05 -18.49 0.16
C THR A 90 5.32 -17.65 0.27
N ALA A 91 5.53 -16.98 1.41
CA ALA A 91 6.72 -16.18 1.65
C ALA A 91 8.00 -17.05 1.73
N THR A 92 7.91 -18.22 2.38
CA THR A 92 8.99 -19.22 2.40
C THR A 92 9.33 -19.69 0.99
N GLU A 93 8.31 -20.05 0.21
CA GLU A 93 8.49 -20.50 -1.18
C GLU A 93 9.08 -19.39 -2.06
N PHE A 94 8.61 -18.17 -1.90
CA PHE A 94 9.15 -16.99 -2.60
C PHE A 94 10.64 -16.80 -2.35
N LEU A 95 11.07 -16.85 -1.09
CA LEU A 95 12.50 -16.75 -0.72
C LEU A 95 13.30 -17.90 -1.30
N ARG A 96 12.84 -19.15 -1.16
CA ARG A 96 13.54 -20.33 -1.69
C ARG A 96 13.70 -20.26 -3.21
N CYS A 97 12.64 -19.94 -3.93
CA CYS A 97 12.68 -19.81 -5.38
C CYS A 97 13.64 -18.71 -5.83
N GLY A 98 13.54 -17.52 -5.22
CA GLY A 98 14.43 -16.40 -5.57
C GLY A 98 15.90 -16.70 -5.33
N PHE A 99 16.27 -17.37 -4.23
CA PHE A 99 17.64 -17.77 -3.98
C PHE A 99 18.11 -18.91 -4.89
N LEU A 100 17.21 -19.86 -5.22
CA LEU A 100 17.52 -20.94 -6.15
C LEU A 100 17.84 -20.41 -7.56
N GLU A 101 17.13 -19.40 -8.05
CA GLU A 101 17.42 -18.73 -9.32
C GLU A 101 18.82 -18.10 -9.33
N LEU A 102 19.34 -17.71 -8.19
CA LEU A 102 20.71 -17.20 -8.02
C LEU A 102 21.75 -18.31 -7.77
N GLY A 103 21.34 -19.58 -7.84
CA GLY A 103 22.20 -20.73 -7.55
C GLY A 103 22.58 -20.85 -6.08
N MET A 104 21.75 -20.31 -5.19
CA MET A 104 21.95 -20.32 -3.74
C MET A 104 20.83 -21.07 -3.03
N THR A 105 21.10 -21.49 -1.79
CA THR A 105 20.09 -22.10 -0.91
C THR A 105 20.04 -21.33 0.40
N MET A 106 18.85 -21.22 0.98
CA MET A 106 18.63 -20.67 2.32
C MET A 106 18.36 -21.78 3.32
N GLY A 107 18.91 -21.66 4.52
CA GLY A 107 18.57 -22.50 5.66
C GLY A 107 17.18 -22.14 6.24
N GLU A 108 16.53 -23.12 6.89
CA GLU A 108 15.20 -22.88 7.53
C GLU A 108 15.27 -21.75 8.57
N THR A 109 16.32 -21.75 9.42
CA THR A 109 16.52 -20.71 10.44
C THR A 109 16.66 -19.31 9.82
N GLU A 110 17.38 -19.20 8.71
CA GLU A 110 17.53 -17.93 8.00
C GLU A 110 16.17 -17.43 7.46
N ILE A 111 15.35 -18.34 6.92
CA ILE A 111 14.00 -18.00 6.44
C ILE A 111 13.12 -17.53 7.61
N GLU A 112 13.15 -18.26 8.74
CA GLU A 112 12.38 -17.90 9.94
C GLU A 112 12.77 -16.51 10.45
N GLU A 113 14.07 -16.19 10.55
CA GLU A 113 14.55 -14.87 10.97
C GLU A 113 14.13 -13.75 10.01
N VAL A 114 14.12 -14.01 8.70
CA VAL A 114 13.64 -13.05 7.69
C VAL A 114 12.14 -12.80 7.88
N LEU A 115 11.34 -13.86 8.02
CA LEU A 115 9.89 -13.74 8.17
C LEU A 115 9.49 -13.10 9.51
N GLU A 116 10.23 -13.36 10.59
CA GLU A 116 9.99 -12.70 11.88
C GLU A 116 10.16 -11.17 11.79
N ARG A 117 11.11 -10.69 10.98
CA ARG A 117 11.45 -9.27 10.90
C ARG A 117 10.77 -8.52 9.77
N LEU A 118 10.48 -9.18 8.64
CA LEU A 118 9.95 -8.59 7.41
C LEU A 118 8.53 -9.05 7.06
N ASP A 119 8.04 -10.11 7.76
CA ASP A 119 6.76 -10.75 7.50
C ASP A 119 6.67 -11.24 6.03
N GLY A 120 5.46 -11.47 5.53
CA GLY A 120 5.20 -11.85 4.14
C GLY A 120 5.10 -10.69 3.17
N ILE A 121 5.73 -9.54 3.44
CA ILE A 121 5.64 -8.36 2.55
C ILE A 121 6.63 -8.48 1.40
N PRO A 122 6.14 -8.70 0.14
CA PRO A 122 7.02 -9.02 -0.99
C PRO A 122 8.13 -8.01 -1.23
N GLY A 123 7.84 -6.72 -1.04
CA GLY A 123 8.82 -5.64 -1.21
C GLY A 123 10.00 -5.79 -0.24
N TRP A 124 9.73 -6.11 1.02
CA TRP A 124 10.79 -6.30 2.03
C TRP A 124 11.57 -7.60 1.80
N LEU A 125 10.88 -8.67 1.41
CA LEU A 125 11.53 -9.94 1.06
C LEU A 125 12.45 -9.78 -0.15
N THR A 126 12.03 -9.01 -1.17
CA THR A 126 12.85 -8.68 -2.34
C THR A 126 14.05 -7.82 -1.97
N LEU A 127 13.86 -6.83 -1.08
CA LEU A 127 14.96 -5.99 -0.58
C LEU A 127 16.02 -6.83 0.12
N TYR A 128 15.60 -7.74 1.01
CA TYR A 128 16.52 -8.70 1.63
C TYR A 128 17.20 -9.59 0.58
N GLY A 129 16.44 -10.16 -0.36
CA GLY A 129 16.97 -11.00 -1.43
C GLY A 129 18.02 -10.28 -2.29
N SER A 130 17.83 -8.99 -2.56
CA SER A 130 18.83 -8.14 -3.22
C SER A 130 20.12 -8.05 -2.41
N LYS A 131 20.02 -7.76 -1.10
CA LYS A 131 21.19 -7.63 -0.22
C LYS A 131 21.96 -8.94 -0.09
N ALA A 132 21.28 -10.03 0.22
CA ALA A 132 21.93 -11.32 0.43
C ALA A 132 22.31 -12.02 -0.90
N GLY A 133 21.41 -12.01 -1.88
CA GLY A 133 21.56 -12.76 -3.12
C GLY A 133 22.38 -12.04 -4.18
N VAL A 134 22.14 -10.75 -4.42
CA VAL A 134 22.82 -9.97 -5.46
C VAL A 134 24.06 -9.28 -4.92
N GLU A 135 23.94 -8.55 -3.81
CA GLU A 135 25.10 -7.86 -3.19
C GLU A 135 26.02 -8.82 -2.42
N LYS A 136 25.61 -10.08 -2.22
CA LYS A 136 26.37 -11.14 -1.57
C LYS A 136 26.75 -10.83 -0.10
N LEU A 137 25.94 -10.05 0.59
CA LEU A 137 26.14 -9.82 2.00
C LEU A 137 25.83 -11.08 2.82
N PRO A 138 26.56 -11.35 3.91
CA PRO A 138 26.21 -12.39 4.86
C PRO A 138 24.78 -12.18 5.40
N HIS A 139 24.06 -13.28 5.68
CA HIS A 139 22.65 -13.27 6.09
C HIS A 139 22.31 -12.18 7.12
N ALA A 140 23.01 -12.17 8.26
CA ALA A 140 22.73 -11.22 9.34
C ALA A 140 22.94 -9.76 8.90
N ALA A 141 23.98 -9.48 8.13
CA ALA A 141 24.24 -8.13 7.60
C ALA A 141 23.17 -7.72 6.57
N ALA A 142 22.81 -8.62 5.66
CA ALA A 142 21.79 -8.39 4.66
C ALA A 142 20.42 -8.07 5.29
N LEU A 143 20.04 -8.83 6.32
CA LEU A 143 18.78 -8.65 7.04
C LEU A 143 18.76 -7.31 7.81
N GLU A 144 19.85 -6.96 8.48
CA GLU A 144 19.95 -5.69 9.20
C GLU A 144 19.91 -4.48 8.26
N GLU A 145 20.61 -4.55 7.12
CA GLU A 145 20.56 -3.48 6.11
C GLU A 145 19.21 -3.39 5.43
N ALA A 146 18.59 -4.51 5.10
CA ALA A 146 17.23 -4.53 4.53
C ALA A 146 16.22 -3.87 5.46
N VAL A 147 16.22 -4.22 6.74
CA VAL A 147 15.36 -3.59 7.75
C VAL A 147 15.63 -2.09 7.87
N LYS A 148 16.89 -1.67 7.89
CA LYS A 148 17.29 -0.26 7.98
C LYS A 148 16.83 0.55 6.77
N ASP A 149 16.96 -0.01 5.57
CA ASP A 149 16.54 0.65 4.34
C ASP A 149 15.01 0.68 4.24
N ALA A 150 14.32 -0.41 4.59
CA ALA A 150 12.87 -0.45 4.71
C ALA A 150 12.34 0.60 5.71
N GLU A 151 12.97 0.76 6.88
CA GLU A 151 12.61 1.83 7.84
C GLU A 151 12.72 3.23 7.24
N LYS A 152 13.76 3.51 6.43
CA LYS A 152 13.91 4.82 5.77
C LYS A 152 12.77 5.09 4.80
N ILE A 153 12.41 4.08 3.99
CA ILE A 153 11.30 4.14 3.04
C ILE A 153 10.00 4.43 3.79
N VAL A 154 9.67 3.61 4.80
CA VAL A 154 8.46 3.76 5.61
C VAL A 154 8.38 5.12 6.28
N VAL A 155 9.47 5.63 6.85
CA VAL A 155 9.48 6.96 7.49
C VAL A 155 9.20 8.06 6.47
N SER A 156 9.74 7.95 5.25
CA SER A 156 9.48 8.90 4.16
C SER A 156 8.00 8.86 3.74
N GLU A 157 7.45 7.66 3.53
CA GLU A 157 6.04 7.48 3.17
C GLU A 157 5.09 7.99 4.26
N LEU A 158 5.35 7.66 5.53
CA LEU A 158 4.56 8.16 6.65
C LEU A 158 4.60 9.70 6.74
N ARG A 159 5.75 10.33 6.51
CA ARG A 159 5.85 11.80 6.45
C ARG A 159 4.99 12.39 5.33
N ASN A 160 5.06 11.81 4.15
CA ASN A 160 4.24 12.22 3.01
C ASN A 160 2.75 12.03 3.30
N PHE A 161 2.37 10.89 3.86
CA PHE A 161 0.99 10.60 4.28
C PHE A 161 0.47 11.62 5.29
N LEU A 162 1.30 12.02 6.25
CA LEU A 162 0.94 12.93 7.34
C LEU A 162 0.98 14.41 6.95
N ALA A 163 1.60 14.78 5.82
CA ALA A 163 1.84 16.17 5.44
C ALA A 163 0.56 17.04 5.37
N SER A 164 -0.57 16.43 4.96
CA SER A 164 -1.86 17.11 4.85
C SER A 164 -2.86 16.72 5.96
N ARG A 165 -2.40 16.07 7.05
CA ARG A 165 -3.25 15.47 8.08
C ARG A 165 -2.88 15.96 9.47
N ASN A 166 -3.76 15.70 10.46
CA ASN A 166 -3.43 15.96 11.86
C ASN A 166 -2.41 14.92 12.35
N LYS A 167 -1.13 15.23 12.21
CA LYS A 167 0.00 14.35 12.52
C LYS A 167 -0.08 13.73 13.92
N GLU A 168 -0.38 14.53 14.92
CA GLU A 168 -0.45 14.07 16.32
C GLU A 168 -1.52 13.00 16.51
N LEU A 169 -2.72 13.22 15.97
CA LEU A 169 -3.81 12.26 16.05
C LEU A 169 -3.45 10.94 15.33
N TYR A 170 -2.94 11.02 14.10
CA TYR A 170 -2.63 9.83 13.32
C TYR A 170 -1.49 9.00 13.93
N ILE A 171 -0.44 9.66 14.45
CA ILE A 171 0.64 8.97 15.16
C ILE A 171 0.14 8.37 16.47
N ALA A 172 -0.74 9.05 17.22
CA ALA A 172 -1.32 8.49 18.43
C ALA A 172 -2.14 7.23 18.13
N VAL A 173 -2.94 7.23 17.04
CA VAL A 173 -3.73 6.08 16.59
C VAL A 173 -2.80 4.92 16.20
N LEU A 174 -1.79 5.16 15.37
CA LEU A 174 -0.83 4.13 14.97
C LEU A 174 -0.10 3.52 16.17
N ARG A 175 0.34 4.34 17.13
CA ARG A 175 1.00 3.86 18.34
C ARG A 175 0.07 3.05 19.23
N ALA A 176 -1.21 3.46 19.36
CA ALA A 176 -2.20 2.72 20.12
C ALA A 176 -2.52 1.35 19.49
N ALA A 177 -2.48 1.27 18.16
CA ALA A 177 -2.75 0.05 17.40
C ALA A 177 -1.51 -0.83 17.12
N ALA A 178 -0.32 -0.42 17.60
CA ALA A 178 0.94 -1.09 17.23
C ALA A 178 0.96 -2.60 17.52
N TYR A 179 0.36 -3.02 18.62
CA TYR A 179 0.26 -4.43 19.03
C TYR A 179 -1.18 -4.96 19.06
N GLY A 180 -2.09 -4.21 18.48
CA GLY A 180 -3.52 -4.51 18.48
C GLY A 180 -4.26 -3.81 19.62
N ALA A 181 -5.33 -3.12 19.28
CA ALA A 181 -6.21 -2.48 20.26
C ALA A 181 -7.66 -2.51 19.77
N ARG A 182 -8.61 -2.77 20.67
CA ARG A 182 -10.04 -2.61 20.40
C ARG A 182 -10.42 -1.13 20.50
N TRP A 183 -11.53 -0.75 19.88
CA TRP A 183 -11.99 0.65 19.83
C TRP A 183 -11.89 1.40 21.17
N GLY A 184 -12.38 0.81 22.27
CA GLY A 184 -12.39 1.47 23.59
C GLY A 184 -10.98 1.74 24.12
N ASP A 185 -10.09 0.76 24.01
CA ASP A 185 -8.69 0.89 24.46
C ASP A 185 -7.91 1.84 23.58
N LEU A 186 -8.12 1.73 22.26
CA LEU A 186 -7.51 2.61 21.27
C LEU A 186 -7.91 4.07 21.52
N LYS A 187 -9.21 4.33 21.74
CA LYS A 187 -9.70 5.68 22.03
C LYS A 187 -9.05 6.25 23.29
N ARG A 188 -9.04 5.48 24.39
CA ARG A 188 -8.40 5.88 25.66
C ARG A 188 -6.91 6.17 25.49
N ALA A 189 -6.19 5.31 24.77
CA ALA A 189 -4.75 5.49 24.51
C ALA A 189 -4.47 6.74 23.65
N VAL A 190 -5.32 7.02 22.67
CA VAL A 190 -5.23 8.23 21.84
C VAL A 190 -5.53 9.47 22.67
N GLU A 191 -6.62 9.48 23.44
CA GLU A 191 -7.02 10.62 24.28
C GLU A 191 -5.99 10.95 25.37
N ALA A 192 -5.30 9.94 25.89
CA ALA A 192 -4.20 10.15 26.84
C ALA A 192 -3.00 10.90 26.22
N ARG A 193 -2.87 10.93 24.89
CA ARG A 193 -1.76 11.59 24.19
C ARG A 193 -2.11 12.94 23.61
N VAL A 194 -3.31 13.06 23.03
CA VAL A 194 -3.72 14.25 22.24
C VAL A 194 -4.91 14.98 22.83
N GLY A 195 -5.36 14.59 24.04
CA GLY A 195 -6.56 15.14 24.67
C GLY A 195 -7.86 14.54 24.12
N VAL A 196 -9.00 15.07 24.53
CA VAL A 196 -10.33 14.56 24.16
C VAL A 196 -10.53 14.57 22.64
N VAL A 197 -10.91 13.43 22.08
CA VAL A 197 -11.13 13.25 20.64
C VAL A 197 -12.57 12.84 20.36
N ASN A 198 -13.24 13.59 19.49
CA ASN A 198 -14.57 13.21 19.00
C ASN A 198 -14.52 11.86 18.28
N SER A 199 -15.48 10.98 18.59
CA SER A 199 -15.56 9.63 18.01
C SER A 199 -15.65 9.63 16.49
N ALA A 200 -16.32 10.62 15.88
CA ALA A 200 -16.40 10.75 14.42
C ALA A 200 -15.01 11.06 13.80
N ARG A 201 -14.22 11.90 14.45
CA ARG A 201 -12.85 12.24 14.02
C ARG A 201 -11.91 11.07 14.15
N LEU A 202 -12.00 10.29 15.24
CA LEU A 202 -11.23 9.07 15.44
C LEU A 202 -11.60 8.02 14.39
N ALA A 203 -12.91 7.80 14.16
CA ALA A 203 -13.39 6.87 13.12
C ALA A 203 -12.92 7.28 11.72
N ALA A 204 -12.88 8.58 11.41
CA ALA A 204 -12.36 9.06 10.14
C ALA A 204 -10.85 8.77 9.97
N ALA A 205 -10.06 8.96 11.05
CA ALA A 205 -8.63 8.63 11.04
C ALA A 205 -8.40 7.12 10.83
N LEU A 206 -9.16 6.27 11.54
CA LEU A 206 -9.08 4.81 11.37
C LEU A 206 -9.46 4.39 9.95
N ARG A 207 -10.55 4.92 9.38
CA ARG A 207 -10.91 4.64 7.98
C ARG A 207 -9.80 5.04 7.02
N SER A 208 -9.19 6.21 7.23
CA SER A 208 -8.07 6.67 6.40
C SER A 208 -6.86 5.72 6.50
N LEU A 209 -6.48 5.29 7.71
CA LEU A 209 -5.36 4.38 7.93
C LEU A 209 -5.63 2.97 7.38
N LYS A 210 -6.88 2.48 7.48
CA LYS A 210 -7.29 1.21 6.86
C LYS A 210 -7.26 1.28 5.33
N ALA A 211 -7.78 2.37 4.77
CA ALA A 211 -7.76 2.59 3.32
C ALA A 211 -6.35 2.64 2.74
N THR A 212 -5.33 2.84 3.57
CA THR A 212 -3.92 2.91 3.20
C THR A 212 -3.13 1.67 3.60
N MET A 213 -3.84 0.67 4.11
CA MET A 213 -3.24 -0.57 4.62
C MET A 213 -2.17 -0.37 5.72
N LEU A 214 -2.12 0.82 6.32
CA LEU A 214 -1.29 1.06 7.51
C LEU A 214 -1.88 0.40 8.77
N LEU A 215 -3.19 0.19 8.77
CA LEU A 215 -3.91 -0.56 9.78
C LEU A 215 -4.82 -1.60 9.14
N ASP A 216 -4.95 -2.72 9.80
CA ASP A 216 -6.00 -3.71 9.57
C ASP A 216 -7.00 -3.71 10.72
N GLU A 217 -8.19 -4.25 10.47
CA GLU A 217 -9.21 -4.50 11.48
C GLU A 217 -9.80 -5.90 11.28
N GLU A 218 -9.55 -6.75 12.24
CA GLU A 218 -10.08 -8.10 12.29
C GLU A 218 -10.83 -8.29 13.61
N GLU A 219 -12.10 -8.65 13.53
CA GLU A 219 -12.98 -8.84 14.69
C GLU A 219 -13.00 -7.66 15.68
N GLY A 220 -12.88 -6.43 15.16
CA GLY A 220 -12.84 -5.20 15.96
C GLY A 220 -11.51 -4.93 16.66
N LEU A 221 -10.46 -5.67 16.32
CA LEU A 221 -9.09 -5.45 16.74
C LEU A 221 -8.35 -4.69 15.63
N TYR A 222 -7.93 -3.46 15.92
CA TYR A 222 -7.11 -2.64 15.02
C TYR A 222 -5.64 -2.93 15.27
N ARG A 223 -4.87 -3.25 14.24
CA ARG A 223 -3.42 -3.54 14.34
C ARG A 223 -2.64 -3.00 13.15
N ILE A 224 -1.36 -2.71 13.35
CA ILE A 224 -0.42 -2.45 12.25
C ILE A 224 0.01 -3.81 11.67
N ILE A 225 -0.19 -3.99 10.36
CA ILE A 225 0.15 -5.22 9.65
C ILE A 225 1.69 -5.31 9.49
N ASP A 226 2.29 -4.27 8.89
CA ASP A 226 3.70 -4.23 8.54
C ASP A 226 4.60 -4.06 9.78
N PRO A 227 5.50 -5.01 10.08
CA PRO A 227 6.41 -4.93 11.21
C PRO A 227 7.39 -3.75 11.10
N ILE A 228 7.76 -3.32 9.89
CA ILE A 228 8.63 -2.16 9.66
C ILE A 228 7.89 -0.86 9.98
N VAL A 229 6.63 -0.73 9.56
CA VAL A 229 5.77 0.39 9.95
C VAL A 229 5.61 0.44 11.47
N ARG A 230 5.31 -0.70 12.10
CA ARG A 230 5.18 -0.80 13.56
C ARG A 230 6.46 -0.36 14.27
N LYS A 231 7.63 -0.84 13.84
CA LYS A 231 8.92 -0.45 14.39
C LYS A 231 9.18 1.05 14.20
N ALA A 232 8.96 1.59 13.00
CA ALA A 232 9.16 3.01 12.71
C ALA A 232 8.29 3.91 13.59
N VAL A 233 7.00 3.58 13.75
CA VAL A 233 6.05 4.36 14.59
C VAL A 233 6.45 4.36 16.07
N LEU A 234 7.00 3.25 16.57
CA LEU A 234 7.39 3.12 17.98
C LEU A 234 8.75 3.75 18.29
N THR A 235 9.71 3.67 17.36
CA THR A 235 11.12 4.03 17.62
C THR A 235 11.57 5.34 17.01
N ARG A 236 10.92 5.81 15.93
CA ARG A 236 11.34 7.00 15.19
C ARG A 236 10.51 8.22 15.57
N ARG A 237 11.12 9.40 15.45
CA ARG A 237 10.42 10.69 15.41
C ARG A 237 9.98 10.95 13.97
N ILE A 238 8.74 10.59 13.69
CA ILE A 238 8.09 10.78 12.39
C ILE A 238 7.62 12.22 12.25
#